data_b3e29ea63fb903a4f2412aaec761d673
#
_entry.id   b3e29ea63fb903a4f2412aaec761d673
#
_cell.length_a   1.000
_cell.length_b   1.000
_cell.length_c   1.000
_cell.angle_alpha   90.00
_cell.angle_beta   90.00
_cell.angle_gamma   90.00
#
_symmetry.space_group_name_H-M   'P 1'
#
loop_
_entity.id
_entity.type
_entity.pdbx_description
1 polymer ?
#
loop_
_entity_poly.entity_id
_entity_poly.type
_entity_poly.pdbx_seq_one_letter_code
_entity_poly.pdbx_strand_id
1 'polypeptide(L)'
;MIEKQMLKLLLGKKFYTQHKGQVSRNVFQGSFGSLFETIQKAHDKYDADISVDELYSLHTAIYNPALTRAAKEQFSELIEDIKETTEPSEAIAKDIVAILSDRNTAQKIAIESTEIFNGKPADFNIITKIIEEHKKGLPTEKLDAVTDDVNQLIKELDVTSKWKFNLIRLKENIGGVGPGNLMIAFARPETGKTAFWVSLVAGPNGFAEQGALVHAFINEEPAVRTQMRAISCFTGLNKEQIIEDKIKTHEEWKKIKDNIKMIDTVDWTIQDIDSHCEKYKPDIIVIDQLDKINVSGTYARTDEKLRAIYTNAREIAKRRDCVVIAISQASADAHNRDHISFDMMENSKTGKAAEADLIIGIGNRTSNDPTNNMRVLNVSKNKITGWHGDPSCTLDKYISRYDD
;
A
#
# COMPACT_ATOMS: atom_id res chain seq x y z
N MET A 1 -6.36 34.18 -13.82
CA MET A 1 -7.72 33.73 -13.45
C MET A 1 -7.66 32.79 -12.22
N ILE A 2 -6.95 31.66 -12.26
CA ILE A 2 -6.86 30.68 -11.17
C ILE A 2 -6.38 31.30 -9.84
N GLU A 3 -5.34 32.17 -9.87
CA GLU A 3 -4.81 32.83 -8.66
C GLU A 3 -5.83 33.72 -7.97
N LYS A 4 -6.62 34.50 -8.75
CA LYS A 4 -7.68 35.37 -8.23
C LYS A 4 -8.78 34.53 -7.55
N GLN A 5 -9.22 33.43 -8.21
CA GLN A 5 -10.21 32.52 -7.65
C GLN A 5 -9.71 31.88 -6.35
N MET A 6 -8.44 31.47 -6.31
CA MET A 6 -7.85 30.88 -5.12
C MET A 6 -7.76 31.89 -3.97
N LEU A 7 -7.28 33.12 -4.23
CA LEU A 7 -7.23 34.13 -3.16
C LEU A 7 -8.62 34.43 -2.61
N LYS A 8 -9.66 34.49 -3.48
CA LYS A 8 -11.04 34.69 -3.04
C LYS A 8 -11.53 33.55 -2.14
N LEU A 9 -11.27 32.30 -2.49
CA LEU A 9 -11.60 31.14 -1.66
C LEU A 9 -10.87 31.13 -0.31
N LEU A 10 -9.59 31.54 -0.31
CA LEU A 10 -8.76 31.58 0.89
C LEU A 10 -9.18 32.70 1.88
N LEU A 11 -10.05 33.61 1.52
CA LEU A 11 -10.63 34.59 2.43
C LEU A 11 -11.57 33.92 3.45
N GLY A 12 -12.21 32.79 3.07
CA GLY A 12 -13.01 31.98 3.98
C GLY A 12 -12.14 31.19 4.95
N LYS A 13 -12.33 31.38 6.25
CA LYS A 13 -11.56 30.71 7.32
C LYS A 13 -11.61 29.19 7.22
N LYS A 14 -12.78 28.64 6.95
CA LYS A 14 -12.98 27.19 6.81
C LYS A 14 -12.16 26.63 5.67
N PHE A 15 -12.24 27.27 4.49
CA PHE A 15 -11.48 26.85 3.31
C PHE A 15 -9.97 26.99 3.53
N TYR A 16 -9.54 28.14 4.09
CA TYR A 16 -8.13 28.34 4.43
C TYR A 16 -7.61 27.25 5.37
N THR A 17 -8.32 26.95 6.45
CA THR A 17 -7.89 25.94 7.43
C THR A 17 -7.76 24.55 6.82
N GLN A 18 -8.64 24.21 5.88
CA GLN A 18 -8.60 22.91 5.17
C GLN A 18 -7.44 22.80 4.20
N HIS A 19 -7.04 23.91 3.56
CA HIS A 19 -6.10 23.88 2.42
C HIS A 19 -4.78 24.62 2.66
N LYS A 20 -4.56 25.24 3.81
CA LYS A 20 -3.33 26.00 4.12
C LYS A 20 -2.03 25.21 3.95
N GLY A 21 -2.04 23.89 4.11
CA GLY A 21 -0.88 23.04 3.91
C GLY A 21 -0.58 22.68 2.45
N GLN A 22 -1.55 22.89 1.55
CA GLN A 22 -1.47 22.52 0.13
C GLN A 22 -1.07 23.71 -0.77
N VAL A 23 -1.33 24.94 -0.30
CA VAL A 23 -1.08 26.18 -1.05
C VAL A 23 0.02 26.96 -0.38
N SER A 24 1.07 27.31 -1.13
CA SER A 24 2.18 28.13 -0.65
C SER A 24 2.30 29.45 -1.41
N ARG A 25 3.03 30.37 -0.83
CA ARG A 25 3.29 31.69 -1.46
C ARG A 25 3.88 31.58 -2.86
N ASN A 26 4.69 30.54 -3.11
CA ASN A 26 5.44 30.39 -4.36
C ASN A 26 4.57 30.09 -5.58
N VAL A 27 3.32 29.64 -5.37
CA VAL A 27 2.39 29.39 -6.49
C VAL A 27 1.71 30.68 -6.99
N PHE A 28 1.84 31.77 -6.25
CA PHE A 28 1.31 33.09 -6.59
C PHE A 28 2.40 33.99 -7.16
N GLN A 29 2.14 34.62 -8.31
CA GLN A 29 3.10 35.53 -8.94
C GLN A 29 2.92 36.97 -8.46
N GLY A 30 4.05 37.68 -8.28
CA GLY A 30 4.06 39.12 -8.02
C GLY A 30 3.18 39.55 -6.83
N SER A 31 2.27 40.49 -7.09
CA SER A 31 1.38 41.07 -6.10
C SER A 31 0.39 40.09 -5.46
N PHE A 32 0.01 39.01 -6.18
CA PHE A 32 -0.85 37.95 -5.61
C PHE A 32 -0.18 37.25 -4.44
N GLY A 33 1.15 37.00 -4.51
CA GLY A 33 1.90 36.42 -3.41
C GLY A 33 1.89 37.29 -2.14
N SER A 34 1.96 38.62 -2.32
CA SER A 34 1.89 39.56 -1.18
C SER A 34 0.50 39.60 -0.53
N LEU A 35 -0.56 39.48 -1.32
CA LEU A 35 -1.93 39.35 -0.79
C LEU A 35 -2.12 38.01 -0.08
N PHE A 36 -1.58 36.91 -0.58
CA PHE A 36 -1.61 35.61 0.08
C PHE A 36 -0.94 35.66 1.46
N GLU A 37 0.24 36.28 1.58
CA GLU A 37 0.91 36.46 2.88
C GLU A 37 0.05 37.28 3.85
N THR A 38 -0.69 38.27 3.33
CA THR A 38 -1.63 39.05 4.14
C THR A 38 -2.76 38.18 4.66
N ILE A 39 -3.35 37.34 3.82
CA ILE A 39 -4.40 36.40 4.19
C ILE A 39 -3.90 35.42 5.26
N GLN A 40 -2.68 34.88 5.12
CA GLN A 40 -2.08 34.01 6.12
C GLN A 40 -1.96 34.70 7.49
N LYS A 41 -1.33 35.87 7.53
CA LYS A 41 -1.17 36.66 8.74
C LYS A 41 -2.52 37.04 9.39
N ALA A 42 -3.52 37.31 8.56
CA ALA A 42 -4.84 37.66 9.05
C ALA A 42 -5.54 36.43 9.68
N HIS A 43 -5.51 35.26 9.02
CA HIS A 43 -6.09 34.06 9.59
C HIS A 43 -5.32 33.50 10.79
N ASP A 44 -4.03 33.76 10.91
CA ASP A 44 -3.26 33.42 12.12
C ASP A 44 -3.65 34.28 13.32
N LYS A 45 -4.15 35.51 13.06
CA LYS A 45 -4.53 36.47 14.10
C LYS A 45 -6.03 36.49 14.41
N TYR A 46 -6.87 36.30 13.37
CA TYR A 46 -8.32 36.42 13.47
C TYR A 46 -8.99 35.10 13.18
N ASP A 47 -9.95 34.70 13.98
CA ASP A 47 -10.73 33.48 13.78
C ASP A 47 -12.08 33.79 13.09
N ALA A 48 -12.00 34.40 11.89
CA ALA A 48 -13.15 34.83 11.12
C ALA A 48 -12.84 34.82 9.62
N ASP A 49 -13.89 34.83 8.79
CA ASP A 49 -13.78 35.10 7.37
C ASP A 49 -13.32 36.54 7.14
N ILE A 50 -12.59 36.77 6.08
CA ILE A 50 -12.04 38.08 5.70
C ILE A 50 -12.80 38.55 4.45
N SER A 51 -13.39 39.71 4.49
CA SER A 51 -13.98 40.32 3.28
C SER A 51 -12.89 40.87 2.36
N VAL A 52 -13.20 41.01 1.05
CA VAL A 52 -12.27 41.56 0.08
C VAL A 52 -11.83 42.97 0.42
N ASP A 53 -12.74 43.79 1.00
CA ASP A 53 -12.46 45.16 1.41
C ASP A 53 -11.56 45.21 2.67
N GLU A 54 -11.76 44.28 3.61
CA GLU A 54 -10.86 44.08 4.74
C GLU A 54 -9.46 43.64 4.32
N LEU A 55 -9.34 42.77 3.29
CA LEU A 55 -8.05 42.37 2.74
C LEU A 55 -7.24 43.57 2.27
N TYR A 56 -7.87 44.52 1.57
CA TYR A 56 -7.20 45.76 1.14
C TYR A 56 -6.69 46.56 2.32
N SER A 57 -7.57 46.78 3.31
CA SER A 57 -7.24 47.53 4.52
C SER A 57 -6.12 46.87 5.35
N LEU A 58 -6.21 45.56 5.53
CA LEU A 58 -5.16 44.76 6.19
C LEU A 58 -3.83 44.86 5.44
N HIS A 59 -3.85 44.73 4.12
CA HIS A 59 -2.64 44.74 3.31
C HIS A 59 -1.98 46.13 3.34
N THR A 60 -2.73 47.22 3.09
CA THR A 60 -2.16 48.56 2.86
C THR A 60 -2.00 49.41 4.09
N ALA A 61 -2.81 49.20 5.13
CA ALA A 61 -2.76 50.02 6.33
C ALA A 61 -2.11 49.31 7.51
N ILE A 62 -2.28 47.98 7.65
CA ILE A 62 -1.80 47.26 8.83
C ILE A 62 -0.48 46.57 8.59
N TYR A 63 -0.39 45.75 7.52
CA TYR A 63 0.80 44.92 7.29
C TYR A 63 1.87 45.62 6.44
N ASN A 64 1.49 46.55 5.54
CA ASN A 64 2.44 47.27 4.69
C ASN A 64 2.14 48.79 4.67
N PRO A 65 2.22 49.51 5.80
CA PRO A 65 1.87 50.94 5.86
C PRO A 65 2.79 51.84 5.04
N ALA A 66 4.01 51.39 4.73
CA ALA A 66 5.01 52.15 3.97
C ALA A 66 4.85 52.06 2.46
N LEU A 67 3.79 51.42 1.92
CA LEU A 67 3.54 51.34 0.49
C LEU A 67 3.38 52.73 -0.14
N THR A 68 4.01 52.94 -1.30
CA THR A 68 3.87 54.15 -2.09
C THR A 68 2.43 54.30 -2.58
N ARG A 69 2.02 55.52 -2.93
CA ARG A 69 0.70 55.80 -3.51
C ARG A 69 0.44 54.95 -4.75
N ALA A 70 1.41 54.85 -5.68
CA ALA A 70 1.29 54.05 -6.90
C ALA A 70 1.11 52.55 -6.58
N ALA A 71 1.82 52.01 -5.62
CA ALA A 71 1.63 50.64 -5.19
C ALA A 71 0.25 50.39 -4.58
N LYS A 72 -0.30 51.32 -3.76
CA LYS A 72 -1.65 51.22 -3.22
C LYS A 72 -2.73 51.25 -4.30
N GLU A 73 -2.55 52.08 -5.34
CA GLU A 73 -3.43 52.16 -6.53
C GLU A 73 -3.41 50.81 -7.29
N GLN A 74 -2.25 50.21 -7.48
CA GLN A 74 -2.11 48.90 -8.11
C GLN A 74 -2.81 47.78 -7.30
N PHE A 75 -2.66 47.77 -5.98
CA PHE A 75 -3.38 46.81 -5.12
C PHE A 75 -4.87 47.08 -5.13
N SER A 76 -5.34 48.31 -5.22
CA SER A 76 -6.77 48.64 -5.32
C SER A 76 -7.38 48.02 -6.59
N GLU A 77 -6.75 48.15 -7.75
CA GLU A 77 -7.19 47.52 -9.00
C GLU A 77 -7.24 45.99 -8.88
N LEU A 78 -6.22 45.39 -8.25
CA LEU A 78 -6.16 43.96 -8.05
C LEU A 78 -7.26 43.43 -7.12
N ILE A 79 -7.60 44.20 -6.08
CA ILE A 79 -8.68 43.90 -5.15
C ILE A 79 -10.06 43.98 -5.83
N GLU A 80 -10.29 44.98 -6.68
CA GLU A 80 -11.53 45.06 -7.49
C GLU A 80 -11.64 43.86 -8.43
N ASP A 81 -10.56 43.47 -9.07
CA ASP A 81 -10.49 42.27 -9.90
C ASP A 81 -10.84 40.98 -9.16
N ILE A 82 -10.37 40.84 -7.90
CA ILE A 82 -10.71 39.70 -7.03
C ILE A 82 -12.19 39.76 -6.64
N LYS A 83 -12.73 40.96 -6.37
CA LYS A 83 -14.12 41.18 -5.99
C LYS A 83 -15.07 40.77 -7.12
N GLU A 84 -14.76 41.13 -8.36
CA GLU A 84 -15.52 40.76 -9.54
C GLU A 84 -15.39 39.29 -9.95
N THR A 85 -14.35 38.62 -9.47
CA THR A 85 -14.12 37.20 -9.79
C THR A 85 -15.24 36.35 -9.20
N THR A 86 -15.88 35.50 -10.02
CA THR A 86 -16.89 34.55 -9.58
C THR A 86 -16.25 33.44 -8.72
N GLU A 87 -16.85 33.15 -7.58
CA GLU A 87 -16.40 32.00 -6.78
C GLU A 87 -16.68 30.70 -7.51
N PRO A 88 -15.69 29.81 -7.64
CA PRO A 88 -15.88 28.51 -8.26
C PRO A 88 -16.74 27.60 -7.36
N SER A 89 -17.42 26.63 -7.97
CA SER A 89 -18.09 25.59 -7.23
C SER A 89 -17.08 24.77 -6.41
N GLU A 90 -17.55 24.07 -5.39
CA GLU A 90 -16.68 23.25 -4.51
C GLU A 90 -15.83 22.22 -5.28
N ALA A 91 -16.40 21.62 -6.32
CA ALA A 91 -15.67 20.69 -7.19
C ALA A 91 -14.51 21.38 -7.93
N ILE A 92 -14.78 22.55 -8.55
CA ILE A 92 -13.76 23.34 -9.26
C ILE A 92 -12.71 23.89 -8.28
N ALA A 93 -13.12 24.26 -7.06
CA ALA A 93 -12.21 24.71 -6.02
C ALA A 93 -11.17 23.62 -5.65
N LYS A 94 -11.60 22.36 -5.53
CA LYS A 94 -10.71 21.21 -5.30
C LYS A 94 -9.70 21.01 -6.44
N ASP A 95 -10.16 21.10 -7.68
CA ASP A 95 -9.28 21.01 -8.86
C ASP A 95 -8.25 22.15 -8.89
N ILE A 96 -8.66 23.37 -8.53
CA ILE A 96 -7.75 24.52 -8.44
C ILE A 96 -6.67 24.28 -7.37
N VAL A 97 -7.04 23.77 -6.21
CA VAL A 97 -6.08 23.42 -5.13
C VAL A 97 -5.10 22.35 -5.62
N ALA A 98 -5.60 21.30 -6.28
CA ALA A 98 -4.76 20.23 -6.80
C ALA A 98 -3.73 20.77 -7.81
N ILE A 99 -4.17 21.56 -8.80
CA ILE A 99 -3.29 22.18 -9.81
C ILE A 99 -2.22 23.06 -9.16
N LEU A 100 -2.57 23.84 -8.15
CA LEU A 100 -1.62 24.71 -7.46
C LEU A 100 -0.65 23.90 -6.58
N SER A 101 -1.11 22.85 -5.95
CA SER A 101 -0.27 21.91 -5.20
C SER A 101 0.75 21.20 -6.11
N ASP A 102 0.31 20.72 -7.27
CA ASP A 102 1.18 20.11 -8.28
C ASP A 102 2.26 21.10 -8.75
N ARG A 103 1.89 22.34 -9.04
CA ARG A 103 2.83 23.39 -9.44
C ARG A 103 3.86 23.69 -8.35
N ASN A 104 3.43 23.78 -7.09
CA ASN A 104 4.32 24.01 -5.97
C ASN A 104 5.33 22.87 -5.82
N THR A 105 4.88 21.64 -5.93
CA THR A 105 5.73 20.46 -5.88
C THR A 105 6.73 20.42 -7.03
N ALA A 106 6.26 20.65 -8.27
CA ALA A 106 7.12 20.71 -9.43
C ALA A 106 8.20 21.82 -9.29
N GLN A 107 7.84 22.99 -8.76
CA GLN A 107 8.79 24.07 -8.51
C GLN A 107 9.85 23.70 -7.47
N LYS A 108 9.48 23.06 -6.36
CA LYS A 108 10.43 22.57 -5.35
C LYS A 108 11.41 21.57 -5.95
N ILE A 109 10.91 20.63 -6.75
CA ILE A 109 11.74 19.64 -7.45
C ILE A 109 12.69 20.33 -8.44
N ALA A 110 12.20 21.30 -9.20
CA ALA A 110 13.01 22.04 -10.15
C ALA A 110 14.14 22.83 -9.46
N ILE A 111 13.87 23.48 -8.34
CA ILE A 111 14.88 24.20 -7.55
C ILE A 111 15.96 23.24 -7.09
N GLU A 112 15.59 22.14 -6.42
CA GLU A 112 16.56 21.15 -5.91
C GLU A 112 17.37 20.52 -7.04
N SER A 113 16.72 20.16 -8.16
CA SER A 113 17.38 19.62 -9.33
C SER A 113 18.39 20.62 -9.94
N THR A 114 18.03 21.91 -9.96
CA THR A 114 18.91 22.97 -10.48
C THR A 114 20.12 23.19 -9.54
N GLU A 115 19.93 23.13 -8.22
CA GLU A 115 21.01 23.23 -7.26
C GLU A 115 22.00 22.07 -7.41
N ILE A 116 21.51 20.83 -7.57
CA ILE A 116 22.34 19.65 -7.85
C ILE A 116 23.10 19.83 -9.17
N PHE A 117 22.43 20.29 -10.23
CA PHE A 117 23.05 20.57 -11.54
C PHE A 117 24.17 21.62 -11.42
N ASN A 118 24.01 22.62 -10.56
CA ASN A 118 24.99 23.68 -10.30
C ASN A 118 26.10 23.28 -9.32
N GLY A 119 26.20 21.99 -8.93
CA GLY A 119 27.32 21.45 -8.16
C GLY A 119 27.05 21.24 -6.66
N LYS A 120 25.82 21.39 -6.17
CA LYS A 120 25.43 20.91 -4.85
C LYS A 120 25.57 19.38 -4.79
N PRO A 121 26.11 18.79 -3.71
CA PRO A 121 26.15 17.33 -3.57
C PRO A 121 24.78 16.71 -3.84
N ALA A 122 24.73 15.69 -4.70
CA ALA A 122 23.48 15.06 -5.10
C ALA A 122 22.90 14.26 -3.94
N ASP A 123 21.75 14.69 -3.44
CA ASP A 123 20.91 13.92 -2.50
C ASP A 123 19.49 13.81 -3.07
N PHE A 124 19.26 12.77 -3.87
CA PHE A 124 17.96 12.51 -4.46
C PHE A 124 16.87 12.12 -3.43
N ASN A 125 17.24 11.81 -2.16
CA ASN A 125 16.25 11.56 -1.11
C ASN A 125 15.44 12.81 -0.78
N ILE A 126 16.00 14.01 -0.98
CA ILE A 126 15.25 15.27 -0.80
C ILE A 126 14.13 15.36 -1.83
N ILE A 127 14.39 15.02 -3.09
CA ILE A 127 13.37 15.02 -4.16
C ILE A 127 12.29 13.96 -3.85
N THR A 128 12.69 12.76 -3.43
CA THR A 128 11.77 11.71 -3.02
C THR A 128 10.87 12.17 -1.87
N LYS A 129 11.46 12.84 -0.87
CA LYS A 129 10.70 13.39 0.26
C LYS A 129 9.69 14.45 -0.17
N ILE A 130 10.04 15.33 -1.10
CA ILE A 130 9.12 16.34 -1.65
C ILE A 130 7.91 15.65 -2.32
N ILE A 131 8.14 14.57 -3.08
CA ILE A 131 7.08 13.79 -3.74
C ILE A 131 6.20 13.08 -2.70
N GLU A 132 6.80 12.49 -1.68
CA GLU A 132 6.05 11.83 -0.60
C GLU A 132 5.19 12.80 0.22
N GLU A 133 5.73 13.98 0.53
CA GLU A 133 4.98 15.05 1.20
C GLU A 133 3.80 15.53 0.35
N HIS A 134 3.98 15.65 -0.96
CA HIS A 134 2.90 15.98 -1.89
C HIS A 134 1.79 14.93 -1.87
N LYS A 135 2.14 13.63 -1.97
CA LYS A 135 1.19 12.52 -1.89
C LYS A 135 0.40 12.51 -0.57
N LYS A 136 1.04 12.85 0.55
CA LYS A 136 0.37 12.95 1.87
C LYS A 136 -0.53 14.18 1.99
N GLY A 137 -0.20 15.25 1.27
CA GLY A 137 -0.97 16.51 1.28
C GLY A 137 -2.18 16.53 0.33
N LEU A 138 -2.30 15.55 -0.57
CA LEU A 138 -3.51 15.41 -1.38
C LEU A 138 -4.68 15.08 -0.45
N PRO A 139 -5.88 15.68 -0.69
CA PRO A 139 -7.05 15.33 0.08
C PRO A 139 -7.26 13.82 -0.06
N THR A 140 -6.99 13.07 0.98
CA THR A 140 -7.60 11.76 1.12
C THR A 140 -9.11 12.03 1.09
N GLU A 141 -9.83 11.47 0.13
CA GLU A 141 -11.28 11.37 0.23
C GLU A 141 -11.56 11.02 1.68
N LYS A 142 -12.35 11.86 2.38
CA LYS A 142 -12.78 11.52 3.73
C LYS A 142 -13.46 10.18 3.57
N LEU A 143 -12.83 9.12 4.02
CA LEU A 143 -13.49 7.84 4.17
C LEU A 143 -14.74 8.13 4.98
N ASP A 144 -15.89 7.94 4.38
CA ASP A 144 -17.14 8.05 5.09
C ASP A 144 -17.06 7.16 6.33
N ALA A 145 -17.62 7.62 7.43
CA ALA A 145 -17.70 6.80 8.62
C ALA A 145 -18.35 5.47 8.25
N VAL A 146 -17.81 4.38 8.81
CA VAL A 146 -18.41 3.05 8.60
C VAL A 146 -19.93 3.14 8.92
N THR A 147 -20.75 2.57 8.05
CA THR A 147 -22.21 2.53 8.25
C THR A 147 -22.56 1.85 9.57
N ASP A 148 -23.63 2.30 10.20
CA ASP A 148 -24.27 1.63 11.35
C ASP A 148 -25.43 0.70 10.95
N ASP A 149 -25.72 0.60 9.64
CA ASP A 149 -26.68 -0.38 9.12
C ASP A 149 -26.14 -1.80 9.23
N VAL A 150 -26.73 -2.58 10.14
CA VAL A 150 -26.33 -3.96 10.44
C VAL A 150 -26.41 -4.87 9.20
N ASN A 151 -27.38 -4.68 8.30
CA ASN A 151 -27.48 -5.50 7.10
C ASN A 151 -26.36 -5.21 6.11
N GLN A 152 -25.96 -3.94 6.00
CA GLN A 152 -24.83 -3.55 5.18
C GLN A 152 -23.53 -4.08 5.78
N LEU A 153 -23.34 -3.94 7.11
CA LEU A 153 -22.18 -4.47 7.82
C LEU A 153 -22.03 -5.99 7.64
N ILE A 154 -23.13 -6.76 7.71
CA ILE A 154 -23.08 -8.21 7.47
C ILE A 154 -22.59 -8.51 6.05
N LYS A 155 -23.10 -7.81 5.04
CA LYS A 155 -22.66 -7.98 3.63
C LYS A 155 -21.18 -7.63 3.47
N GLU A 156 -20.72 -6.55 4.09
CA GLU A 156 -19.31 -6.16 4.07
C GLU A 156 -18.42 -7.18 4.78
N LEU A 157 -18.88 -7.76 5.89
CA LEU A 157 -18.18 -8.84 6.59
C LEU A 157 -18.05 -10.12 5.75
N ASP A 158 -19.05 -10.46 4.94
CA ASP A 158 -18.94 -11.60 4.02
C ASP A 158 -17.84 -11.41 2.98
N VAL A 159 -17.59 -10.17 2.53
CA VAL A 159 -16.50 -9.83 1.62
C VAL A 159 -15.13 -9.99 2.29
N THR A 160 -15.01 -9.82 3.61
CA THR A 160 -13.74 -9.97 4.34
C THR A 160 -13.20 -11.41 4.36
N SER A 161 -14.01 -12.39 3.98
CA SER A 161 -13.64 -13.80 3.81
C SER A 161 -13.95 -14.31 2.41
N LYS A 162 -13.83 -13.45 1.40
CA LYS A 162 -14.23 -13.72 0.00
C LYS A 162 -13.53 -14.96 -0.57
N TRP A 163 -12.23 -15.10 -0.33
CA TRP A 163 -11.41 -16.17 -0.87
C TRP A 163 -11.24 -17.27 0.18
N LYS A 164 -11.91 -18.40 0.00
CA LYS A 164 -11.94 -19.50 0.97
C LYS A 164 -10.67 -20.35 0.89
N PHE A 165 -10.16 -20.78 2.04
CA PHE A 165 -9.07 -21.76 2.06
C PHE A 165 -9.52 -23.09 1.44
N ASN A 166 -8.63 -23.73 0.70
CA ASN A 166 -8.85 -25.07 0.14
C ASN A 166 -8.47 -26.19 1.11
N LEU A 167 -7.71 -25.90 2.17
CA LEU A 167 -7.46 -26.81 3.28
C LEU A 167 -8.67 -26.80 4.22
N ILE A 168 -9.27 -27.97 4.46
CA ILE A 168 -10.55 -28.13 5.13
C ILE A 168 -10.52 -27.53 6.55
N ARG A 169 -9.47 -27.84 7.32
CA ARG A 169 -9.36 -27.35 8.70
C ARG A 169 -9.22 -25.83 8.78
N LEU A 170 -8.48 -25.21 7.85
CA LEU A 170 -8.41 -23.75 7.77
C LEU A 170 -9.74 -23.16 7.30
N LYS A 171 -10.41 -23.81 6.34
CA LYS A 171 -11.71 -23.36 5.84
C LYS A 171 -12.80 -23.41 6.93
N GLU A 172 -12.88 -24.48 7.69
CA GLU A 172 -13.88 -24.65 8.74
C GLU A 172 -13.73 -23.65 9.89
N ASN A 173 -12.49 -23.30 10.26
CA ASN A 173 -12.21 -22.51 11.47
C ASN A 173 -11.93 -21.01 11.17
N ILE A 174 -11.41 -20.70 10.00
CA ILE A 174 -11.07 -19.31 9.59
C ILE A 174 -11.98 -18.85 8.45
N GLY A 175 -12.43 -19.77 7.61
CA GLY A 175 -13.19 -19.48 6.40
C GLY A 175 -12.28 -19.15 5.24
N GLY A 176 -11.69 -17.97 5.25
CA GLY A 176 -10.83 -17.49 4.18
C GLY A 176 -10.19 -16.15 4.49
N VAL A 177 -9.71 -15.50 3.44
CA VAL A 177 -9.12 -14.15 3.48
C VAL A 177 -9.87 -13.23 2.52
N GLY A 178 -9.84 -11.94 2.75
CA GLY A 178 -10.50 -10.96 1.90
C GLY A 178 -9.71 -9.66 1.78
N PRO A 179 -10.24 -8.71 0.99
CA PRO A 179 -9.61 -7.42 0.80
C PRO A 179 -9.18 -6.76 2.10
N GLY A 180 -8.03 -6.12 2.09
CA GLY A 180 -7.46 -5.47 3.26
C GLY A 180 -6.74 -6.41 4.24
N ASN A 181 -6.74 -7.73 4.05
CA ASN A 181 -6.01 -8.64 4.93
C ASN A 181 -4.53 -8.76 4.58
N LEU A 182 -3.69 -8.78 5.61
CA LEU A 182 -2.29 -9.20 5.53
C LEU A 182 -2.14 -10.56 6.24
N MET A 183 -1.85 -11.60 5.47
CA MET A 183 -1.51 -12.94 5.95
C MET A 183 0.00 -13.15 5.89
N ILE A 184 0.60 -13.68 6.95
CA ILE A 184 2.00 -14.14 6.96
C ILE A 184 2.04 -15.65 7.07
N ALA A 185 2.75 -16.31 6.15
CA ALA A 185 3.13 -17.71 6.29
C ALA A 185 4.66 -17.82 6.47
N PHE A 186 5.12 -18.54 7.47
CA PHE A 186 6.54 -18.64 7.76
C PHE A 186 6.96 -20.04 8.16
N ALA A 187 8.19 -20.40 7.81
CA ALA A 187 8.78 -21.70 8.15
C ALA A 187 10.31 -21.66 8.04
N ARG A 188 10.96 -22.70 8.52
CA ARG A 188 12.38 -22.95 8.22
C ARG A 188 12.60 -23.19 6.71
N PRO A 189 13.82 -22.95 6.19
CA PRO A 189 14.18 -23.36 4.84
C PRO A 189 13.79 -24.83 4.57
N GLU A 190 13.42 -25.14 3.34
CA GLU A 190 13.07 -26.51 2.86
C GLU A 190 11.85 -27.17 3.56
N THR A 191 11.14 -26.46 4.45
CA THR A 191 9.94 -27.01 5.11
C THR A 191 8.71 -27.03 4.19
N GLY A 192 8.71 -26.25 3.10
CA GLY A 192 7.62 -26.22 2.12
C GLY A 192 6.80 -24.93 2.08
N LYS A 193 7.38 -23.76 2.44
CA LYS A 193 6.72 -22.45 2.37
C LYS A 193 6.13 -22.13 1.00
N THR A 194 6.97 -22.26 -0.04
CA THR A 194 6.56 -22.01 -1.43
C THR A 194 5.45 -22.96 -1.85
N ALA A 195 5.57 -24.27 -1.53
CA ALA A 195 4.52 -25.24 -1.81
C ALA A 195 3.20 -24.90 -1.06
N PHE A 196 3.26 -24.33 0.14
CA PHE A 196 2.08 -23.96 0.91
C PHE A 196 1.28 -22.86 0.18
N TRP A 197 1.90 -21.73 -0.14
CA TRP A 197 1.16 -20.68 -0.81
C TRP A 197 0.77 -21.06 -2.26
N VAL A 198 1.60 -21.83 -2.96
CA VAL A 198 1.26 -22.38 -4.27
C VAL A 198 0.01 -23.27 -4.17
N SER A 199 -0.08 -24.11 -3.13
CA SER A 199 -1.25 -24.96 -2.87
C SER A 199 -2.52 -24.13 -2.59
N LEU A 200 -2.42 -23.06 -1.80
CA LEU A 200 -3.56 -22.17 -1.54
C LEU A 200 -4.03 -21.44 -2.81
N VAL A 201 -3.10 -21.03 -3.67
CA VAL A 201 -3.40 -20.29 -4.90
C VAL A 201 -3.85 -21.20 -6.04
N ALA A 202 -3.04 -22.20 -6.38
CA ALA A 202 -3.18 -23.03 -7.58
C ALA A 202 -3.64 -24.47 -7.30
N GLY A 203 -3.77 -24.90 -6.05
CA GLY A 203 -4.33 -26.20 -5.72
C GLY A 203 -5.81 -26.32 -6.09
N PRO A 204 -6.38 -27.53 -6.08
CA PRO A 204 -7.82 -27.74 -6.27
C PRO A 204 -8.63 -26.90 -5.27
N ASN A 205 -9.69 -26.25 -5.75
CA ASN A 205 -10.49 -25.27 -5.00
C ASN A 205 -9.63 -24.10 -4.42
N GLY A 206 -8.45 -23.86 -4.94
CA GLY A 206 -7.58 -22.76 -4.56
C GLY A 206 -8.11 -21.39 -5.02
N PHE A 207 -7.45 -20.31 -4.61
CA PHE A 207 -7.93 -18.95 -4.86
C PHE A 207 -8.11 -18.64 -6.36
N ALA A 208 -7.21 -19.12 -7.23
CA ALA A 208 -7.31 -18.90 -8.67
C ALA A 208 -8.49 -19.64 -9.29
N GLU A 209 -8.84 -20.84 -8.82
CA GLU A 209 -10.02 -21.57 -9.29
C GLU A 209 -11.32 -20.93 -8.78
N GLN A 210 -11.28 -20.23 -7.65
CA GLN A 210 -12.40 -19.41 -7.16
C GLN A 210 -12.55 -18.10 -7.95
N GLY A 211 -11.66 -17.80 -8.91
CA GLY A 211 -11.69 -16.63 -9.77
C GLY A 211 -10.86 -15.43 -9.28
N ALA A 212 -10.04 -15.60 -8.24
CA ALA A 212 -9.14 -14.54 -7.80
C ALA A 212 -8.02 -14.28 -8.82
N LEU A 213 -7.82 -13.02 -9.19
CA LEU A 213 -6.63 -12.59 -9.93
C LEU A 213 -5.45 -12.51 -8.96
N VAL A 214 -4.51 -13.46 -9.09
CA VAL A 214 -3.35 -13.59 -8.20
C VAL A 214 -2.07 -13.18 -8.90
N HIS A 215 -1.35 -12.19 -8.35
CA HIS A 215 -0.01 -11.83 -8.80
C HIS A 215 1.01 -12.22 -7.73
N ALA A 216 1.94 -13.10 -8.08
CA ALA A 216 3.00 -13.58 -7.18
C ALA A 216 4.34 -12.95 -7.56
N PHE A 217 4.94 -12.25 -6.61
CA PHE A 217 6.24 -11.59 -6.70
C PHE A 217 7.30 -12.51 -6.13
N ILE A 218 8.18 -13.02 -6.99
CA ILE A 218 9.14 -14.07 -6.68
C ILE A 218 10.54 -13.47 -6.65
N ASN A 219 11.23 -13.59 -5.53
CA ASN A 219 12.59 -13.08 -5.35
C ASN A 219 13.57 -14.10 -4.75
N GLU A 220 13.13 -15.32 -4.48
CA GLU A 220 13.98 -16.38 -3.91
C GLU A 220 14.50 -17.35 -4.98
N GLU A 221 13.64 -17.78 -5.89
CA GLU A 221 13.98 -18.65 -7.00
C GLU A 221 13.46 -18.08 -8.32
N PRO A 222 13.94 -18.55 -9.50
CA PRO A 222 13.36 -18.10 -10.77
C PRO A 222 11.87 -18.38 -10.85
N ALA A 223 11.05 -17.39 -11.22
CA ALA A 223 9.59 -17.49 -11.26
C ALA A 223 9.10 -18.64 -12.16
N VAL A 224 9.87 -19.02 -13.18
CA VAL A 224 9.56 -20.18 -14.05
C VAL A 224 9.49 -21.51 -13.27
N ARG A 225 10.30 -21.68 -12.20
CA ARG A 225 10.22 -22.87 -11.35
C ARG A 225 8.95 -22.88 -10.53
N THR A 226 8.59 -21.74 -9.95
CA THR A 226 7.35 -21.60 -9.19
C THR A 226 6.12 -21.74 -10.10
N GLN A 227 6.19 -21.25 -11.34
CA GLN A 227 5.16 -21.48 -12.35
C GLN A 227 4.95 -22.97 -12.64
N MET A 228 6.04 -23.74 -12.77
CA MET A 228 5.95 -25.19 -12.97
C MET A 228 5.35 -25.89 -11.74
N ARG A 229 5.70 -25.45 -10.52
CA ARG A 229 5.07 -25.97 -9.28
C ARG A 229 3.57 -25.70 -9.24
N ALA A 230 3.13 -24.53 -9.68
CA ALA A 230 1.70 -24.19 -9.75
C ALA A 230 0.95 -25.10 -10.74
N ILE A 231 1.55 -25.37 -11.91
CA ILE A 231 0.99 -26.34 -12.89
C ILE A 231 0.91 -27.74 -12.29
N SER A 232 1.98 -28.22 -11.68
CA SER A 232 2.00 -29.53 -11.00
C SER A 232 0.97 -29.62 -9.89
N CYS A 233 0.85 -28.57 -9.08
CA CYS A 233 -0.09 -28.48 -7.98
C CYS A 233 -1.55 -28.58 -8.47
N PHE A 234 -1.89 -27.85 -9.51
CA PHE A 234 -3.24 -27.85 -10.07
C PHE A 234 -3.60 -29.16 -10.73
N THR A 235 -2.73 -29.63 -11.62
CA THR A 235 -2.99 -30.85 -12.43
C THR A 235 -2.82 -32.14 -11.65
N GLY A 236 -2.09 -32.13 -10.52
CA GLY A 236 -1.71 -33.34 -9.78
C GLY A 236 -0.66 -34.17 -10.48
N LEU A 237 0.02 -33.63 -11.49
CA LEU A 237 1.03 -34.31 -12.27
C LEU A 237 2.42 -33.85 -11.85
N ASN A 238 3.37 -34.82 -11.72
CA ASN A 238 4.75 -34.47 -11.52
C ASN A 238 5.40 -34.03 -12.85
N LYS A 239 6.65 -33.57 -12.79
CA LYS A 239 7.35 -33.02 -13.96
C LYS A 239 7.46 -34.01 -15.12
N GLU A 240 7.74 -35.28 -14.82
CA GLU A 240 7.88 -36.35 -15.82
C GLU A 240 6.54 -36.58 -16.55
N GLN A 241 5.45 -36.70 -15.83
CA GLN A 241 4.09 -36.85 -16.35
C GLN A 241 3.64 -35.65 -17.20
N ILE A 242 4.01 -34.42 -16.78
CA ILE A 242 3.75 -33.20 -17.55
C ILE A 242 4.50 -33.24 -18.90
N ILE A 243 5.74 -33.76 -18.93
CA ILE A 243 6.53 -33.88 -20.16
C ILE A 243 5.91 -34.91 -21.10
N GLU A 244 5.36 -36.00 -20.56
CA GLU A 244 4.72 -37.06 -21.33
C GLU A 244 3.41 -36.60 -21.98
N ASP A 245 2.58 -35.86 -21.28
CA ASP A 245 1.31 -35.39 -21.81
C ASP A 245 1.12 -33.85 -21.65
N LYS A 246 1.90 -33.10 -22.43
CA LYS A 246 1.88 -31.65 -22.48
C LYS A 246 0.52 -31.10 -22.94
N ILE A 247 -0.17 -31.79 -23.83
CA ILE A 247 -1.45 -31.30 -24.39
C ILE A 247 -2.52 -31.33 -23.32
N LYS A 248 -2.70 -32.46 -22.65
CA LYS A 248 -3.67 -32.59 -21.56
C LYS A 248 -3.36 -31.65 -20.40
N THR A 249 -2.08 -31.55 -20.01
CA THR A 249 -1.63 -30.60 -18.99
C THR A 249 -2.01 -29.16 -19.35
N HIS A 250 -1.80 -28.77 -20.62
CA HIS A 250 -2.14 -27.42 -21.07
C HIS A 250 -3.65 -27.16 -21.05
N GLU A 251 -4.47 -28.14 -21.47
CA GLU A 251 -5.91 -28.01 -21.43
C GLU A 251 -6.45 -27.89 -19.99
N GLU A 252 -5.91 -28.67 -19.05
CA GLU A 252 -6.26 -28.54 -17.63
C GLU A 252 -5.81 -27.17 -17.08
N TRP A 253 -4.58 -26.74 -17.33
CA TRP A 253 -4.04 -25.48 -16.85
C TRP A 253 -4.80 -24.26 -17.39
N LYS A 254 -5.41 -24.34 -18.58
CA LYS A 254 -6.23 -23.26 -19.14
C LYS A 254 -7.35 -22.79 -18.20
N LYS A 255 -7.82 -23.65 -17.30
CA LYS A 255 -8.91 -23.31 -16.37
C LYS A 255 -8.57 -22.15 -15.43
N ILE A 256 -7.29 -22.02 -15.06
CA ILE A 256 -6.83 -21.02 -14.07
C ILE A 256 -5.66 -20.16 -14.53
N LYS A 257 -5.06 -20.41 -15.69
CA LYS A 257 -3.83 -19.74 -16.15
C LYS A 257 -3.92 -18.23 -16.22
N ASP A 258 -5.11 -17.72 -16.58
CA ASP A 258 -5.32 -16.28 -16.75
C ASP A 258 -5.51 -15.57 -15.40
N ASN A 259 -5.77 -16.33 -14.34
CA ASN A 259 -5.93 -15.87 -12.97
C ASN A 259 -4.61 -15.83 -12.17
N ILE A 260 -3.51 -16.33 -12.72
CA ILE A 260 -2.22 -16.38 -12.02
C ILE A 260 -1.13 -15.73 -12.87
N LYS A 261 -0.37 -14.81 -12.25
CA LYS A 261 0.84 -14.23 -12.84
C LYS A 261 2.00 -14.36 -11.89
N MET A 262 3.06 -15.05 -12.34
CA MET A 262 4.34 -15.14 -11.63
C MET A 262 5.28 -14.06 -12.17
N ILE A 263 5.88 -13.27 -11.30
CA ILE A 263 6.68 -12.10 -11.65
C ILE A 263 8.03 -12.21 -10.93
N ASP A 264 9.12 -12.26 -11.70
CA ASP A 264 10.47 -12.13 -11.13
C ASP A 264 10.67 -10.69 -10.63
N THR A 265 11.10 -10.55 -9.37
CA THR A 265 11.20 -9.25 -8.70
C THR A 265 12.57 -9.00 -8.10
N VAL A 266 13.62 -9.32 -8.86
CA VAL A 266 14.98 -8.98 -8.46
C VAL A 266 15.09 -7.45 -8.35
N ASP A 267 15.61 -6.97 -7.21
CA ASP A 267 15.81 -5.55 -6.90
C ASP A 267 14.53 -4.68 -6.77
N TRP A 268 13.36 -5.27 -6.79
CA TRP A 268 12.12 -4.51 -6.59
C TRP A 268 12.02 -3.96 -5.15
N THR A 269 11.43 -2.78 -5.07
CA THR A 269 11.02 -2.15 -3.80
C THR A 269 9.54 -2.45 -3.50
N ILE A 270 9.14 -2.24 -2.25
CA ILE A 270 7.71 -2.35 -1.89
C ILE A 270 6.86 -1.30 -2.63
N GLN A 271 7.44 -0.16 -3.02
CA GLN A 271 6.79 0.87 -3.82
C GLN A 271 6.56 0.43 -5.28
N ASP A 272 7.46 -0.37 -5.85
CA ASP A 272 7.27 -0.96 -7.19
C ASP A 272 6.10 -1.93 -7.19
N ILE A 273 5.98 -2.75 -6.12
CA ILE A 273 4.83 -3.65 -5.91
C ILE A 273 3.53 -2.85 -5.79
N ASP A 274 3.52 -1.75 -5.02
CA ASP A 274 2.35 -0.89 -4.88
C ASP A 274 1.91 -0.28 -6.22
N SER A 275 2.88 0.23 -7.00
CA SER A 275 2.63 0.79 -8.34
C SER A 275 2.09 -0.27 -9.31
N HIS A 276 2.59 -1.51 -9.20
CA HIS A 276 2.07 -2.65 -9.96
C HIS A 276 0.62 -2.97 -9.58
N CYS A 277 0.31 -3.00 -8.28
CA CYS A 277 -1.05 -3.24 -7.79
C CYS A 277 -2.03 -2.14 -8.22
N GLU A 278 -1.60 -0.88 -8.25
CA GLU A 278 -2.40 0.23 -8.77
C GLU A 278 -2.80 0.03 -10.22
N LYS A 279 -1.84 -0.41 -11.05
CA LYS A 279 -2.03 -0.59 -12.49
C LYS A 279 -2.87 -1.81 -12.84
N TYR A 280 -2.62 -2.94 -12.18
CA TYR A 280 -3.19 -4.23 -12.57
C TYR A 280 -4.33 -4.72 -11.67
N LYS A 281 -4.52 -4.11 -10.51
CA LYS A 281 -5.60 -4.36 -9.55
C LYS A 281 -5.82 -5.85 -9.24
N PRO A 282 -4.78 -6.60 -8.81
CA PRO A 282 -4.96 -7.99 -8.42
C PRO A 282 -5.83 -8.12 -7.17
N ASP A 283 -6.63 -9.19 -7.07
CA ASP A 283 -7.38 -9.52 -5.85
C ASP A 283 -6.46 -10.00 -4.72
N ILE A 284 -5.41 -10.74 -5.09
CA ILE A 284 -4.44 -11.30 -4.15
C ILE A 284 -3.03 -11.05 -4.67
N ILE A 285 -2.14 -10.62 -3.80
CA ILE A 285 -0.71 -10.63 -4.08
C ILE A 285 0.01 -11.58 -3.13
N VAL A 286 0.96 -12.33 -3.66
CA VAL A 286 1.90 -13.14 -2.89
C VAL A 286 3.29 -12.53 -3.03
N ILE A 287 4.03 -12.37 -1.92
CA ILE A 287 5.40 -11.87 -1.95
C ILE A 287 6.31 -12.93 -1.31
N ASP A 288 7.04 -13.65 -2.14
CA ASP A 288 7.92 -14.75 -1.73
C ASP A 288 9.40 -14.37 -1.93
N GLN A 289 10.08 -13.86 -0.98
CA GLN A 289 9.99 -13.55 0.45
C GLN A 289 9.89 -12.04 0.69
N LEU A 290 8.94 -11.59 1.51
CA LEU A 290 8.79 -10.17 1.80
C LEU A 290 10.03 -9.58 2.52
N ASP A 291 10.69 -10.36 3.35
CA ASP A 291 11.90 -9.94 4.08
C ASP A 291 13.07 -9.50 3.19
N LYS A 292 13.09 -9.94 1.91
CA LYS A 292 14.13 -9.62 0.92
C LYS A 292 13.78 -8.42 0.04
N ILE A 293 12.55 -7.92 0.12
CA ILE A 293 12.12 -6.76 -0.65
C ILE A 293 12.82 -5.51 -0.10
N ASN A 294 13.15 -4.59 -1.00
CA ASN A 294 13.73 -3.32 -0.63
C ASN A 294 12.63 -2.30 -0.26
N VAL A 295 12.99 -1.32 0.56
CA VAL A 295 12.14 -0.18 0.92
C VAL A 295 12.96 1.09 0.88
N SER A 296 12.38 2.16 0.35
CA SER A 296 13.03 3.48 0.28
C SER A 296 13.28 4.04 1.68
N GLY A 297 14.41 4.70 1.87
CA GLY A 297 14.79 5.32 3.14
C GLY A 297 16.09 4.75 3.72
N THR A 298 16.63 5.45 4.72
CA THR A 298 17.82 5.03 5.47
C THR A 298 17.37 4.49 6.82
N TYR A 299 17.72 3.25 7.12
CA TYR A 299 17.37 2.58 8.37
C TYR A 299 18.64 2.24 9.13
N ALA A 300 18.71 2.61 10.40
CA ALA A 300 19.84 2.32 11.26
C ALA A 300 19.90 0.83 11.66
N ARG A 301 18.75 0.16 11.68
CA ARG A 301 18.60 -1.22 12.16
C ARG A 301 17.74 -2.06 11.21
N THR A 302 18.08 -3.35 11.09
CA THR A 302 17.35 -4.31 10.23
C THR A 302 15.87 -4.48 10.67
N ASP A 303 15.60 -4.49 11.97
CA ASP A 303 14.24 -4.62 12.50
C ASP A 303 13.36 -3.40 12.17
N GLU A 304 13.93 -2.19 12.13
CA GLU A 304 13.23 -0.98 11.68
C GLU A 304 12.91 -1.05 10.18
N LYS A 305 13.88 -1.50 9.36
CA LYS A 305 13.67 -1.73 7.91
C LYS A 305 12.54 -2.73 7.68
N LEU A 306 12.58 -3.88 8.37
CA LEU A 306 11.56 -4.90 8.24
C LEU A 306 10.18 -4.41 8.69
N ARG A 307 10.11 -3.70 9.81
CA ARG A 307 8.86 -3.09 10.26
C ARG A 307 8.27 -2.18 9.18
N ALA A 308 9.09 -1.31 8.57
CA ALA A 308 8.63 -0.42 7.50
C ALA A 308 8.10 -1.21 6.29
N ILE A 309 8.75 -2.31 5.89
CA ILE A 309 8.31 -3.18 4.80
C ILE A 309 6.93 -3.78 5.10
N TYR A 310 6.73 -4.34 6.29
CA TYR A 310 5.46 -4.96 6.67
C TYR A 310 4.33 -3.93 6.88
N THR A 311 4.65 -2.74 7.39
CA THR A 311 3.68 -1.61 7.45
C THR A 311 3.24 -1.21 6.04
N ASN A 312 4.18 -1.04 5.10
CA ASN A 312 3.83 -0.76 3.70
C ASN A 312 2.99 -1.89 3.06
N ALA A 313 3.33 -3.16 3.32
CA ALA A 313 2.54 -4.29 2.83
C ALA A 313 1.10 -4.26 3.37
N ARG A 314 0.92 -3.89 4.64
CA ARG A 314 -0.40 -3.68 5.25
C ARG A 314 -1.16 -2.52 4.61
N GLU A 315 -0.48 -1.42 4.32
CA GLU A 315 -1.07 -0.27 3.65
C GLU A 315 -1.48 -0.60 2.22
N ILE A 316 -0.69 -1.40 1.48
CA ILE A 316 -1.05 -1.90 0.16
C ILE A 316 -2.34 -2.72 0.23
N ALA A 317 -2.44 -3.67 1.16
CA ALA A 317 -3.65 -4.47 1.33
C ALA A 317 -4.90 -3.61 1.46
N LYS A 318 -4.86 -2.60 2.33
CA LYS A 318 -5.99 -1.70 2.60
C LYS A 318 -6.27 -0.72 1.44
N ARG A 319 -5.21 -0.08 0.91
CA ARG A 319 -5.36 0.99 -0.09
C ARG A 319 -5.73 0.43 -1.46
N ARG A 320 -5.24 -0.77 -1.81
CA ARG A 320 -5.49 -1.42 -3.10
C ARG A 320 -6.65 -2.41 -3.05
N ASP A 321 -7.31 -2.54 -1.89
CA ASP A 321 -8.44 -3.44 -1.67
C ASP A 321 -8.12 -4.88 -2.09
N CYS A 322 -6.95 -5.37 -1.70
CA CYS A 322 -6.45 -6.70 -2.05
C CYS A 322 -6.01 -7.48 -0.81
N VAL A 323 -5.80 -8.79 -0.98
CA VAL A 323 -5.13 -9.63 0.02
C VAL A 323 -3.64 -9.60 -0.21
N VAL A 324 -2.84 -9.43 0.85
CA VAL A 324 -1.38 -9.61 0.79
C VAL A 324 -1.00 -10.88 1.55
N ILE A 325 -0.38 -11.84 0.85
CA ILE A 325 0.21 -13.05 1.43
C ILE A 325 1.73 -12.86 1.44
N ALA A 326 2.28 -12.64 2.62
CA ALA A 326 3.71 -12.45 2.85
C ALA A 326 4.36 -13.74 3.29
N ILE A 327 5.42 -14.15 2.60
CA ILE A 327 6.22 -15.32 3.00
C ILE A 327 7.47 -14.82 3.75
N SER A 328 7.73 -15.43 4.91
CA SER A 328 8.85 -15.10 5.81
C SER A 328 9.62 -16.34 6.25
N GLN A 329 10.78 -16.14 6.83
CA GLN A 329 11.57 -17.24 7.39
C GLN A 329 11.39 -17.33 8.91
N ALA A 330 11.49 -18.57 9.42
CA ALA A 330 11.58 -18.83 10.84
C ALA A 330 13.04 -18.82 11.31
N SER A 331 13.25 -18.36 12.53
CA SER A 331 14.56 -18.39 13.22
C SER A 331 15.03 -19.83 13.48
N ALA A 332 16.29 -19.97 13.93
CA ALA A 332 16.85 -21.26 14.29
C ALA A 332 16.06 -21.97 15.40
N ASP A 333 15.38 -21.23 16.28
CA ASP A 333 14.58 -21.78 17.38
C ASP A 333 13.41 -22.66 16.89
N ALA A 334 12.97 -22.48 15.64
CA ALA A 334 11.93 -23.29 15.02
C ALA A 334 12.43 -24.62 14.43
N HIS A 335 13.75 -24.90 14.54
CA HIS A 335 14.31 -26.11 13.97
C HIS A 335 13.74 -27.37 14.66
N ASN A 336 13.30 -28.33 13.86
CA ASN A 336 12.79 -29.63 14.32
C ASN A 336 11.60 -29.52 15.29
N ARG A 337 10.69 -28.54 15.07
CA ARG A 337 9.48 -28.35 15.85
C ARG A 337 8.23 -28.46 14.99
N ASP A 338 7.19 -29.11 15.55
CA ASP A 338 5.84 -29.13 14.96
C ASP A 338 5.14 -27.79 15.20
N HIS A 339 5.20 -27.29 16.42
CA HIS A 339 4.59 -26.04 16.81
C HIS A 339 5.59 -24.89 16.70
N ILE A 340 5.33 -23.95 15.82
CA ILE A 340 6.13 -22.74 15.62
C ILE A 340 5.25 -21.48 15.65
N SER A 341 5.36 -20.73 16.73
CA SER A 341 4.60 -19.51 16.96
C SER A 341 5.29 -18.27 16.36
N PHE A 342 4.56 -17.17 16.23
CA PHE A 342 5.04 -15.96 15.54
C PHE A 342 6.31 -15.33 16.18
N ASP A 343 6.59 -15.58 17.46
CA ASP A 343 7.82 -15.17 18.13
C ASP A 343 9.07 -15.87 17.60
N MET A 344 8.90 -16.96 16.83
CA MET A 344 9.96 -17.68 16.14
C MET A 344 10.20 -17.17 14.70
N MET A 345 9.57 -16.07 14.26
CA MET A 345 9.92 -15.43 13.01
C MET A 345 11.31 -14.79 13.07
N GLU A 346 12.07 -14.90 11.97
CA GLU A 346 13.42 -14.34 11.88
C GLU A 346 13.39 -12.80 11.92
N ASN A 347 14.37 -12.19 12.61
CA ASN A 347 14.70 -10.77 12.62
C ASN A 347 13.63 -9.77 13.12
N SER A 348 12.43 -10.19 13.52
CA SER A 348 11.44 -9.27 14.09
C SER A 348 10.32 -9.99 14.82
N LYS A 349 10.48 -10.14 16.11
CA LYS A 349 9.49 -10.85 16.97
C LYS A 349 8.16 -10.09 17.11
N THR A 350 8.16 -8.78 17.04
CA THR A 350 6.96 -7.94 17.28
C THR A 350 6.55 -7.09 16.08
N GLY A 351 7.49 -6.54 15.31
CA GLY A 351 7.20 -5.61 14.22
C GLY A 351 6.39 -6.23 13.09
N LYS A 352 6.76 -7.43 12.63
CA LYS A 352 6.02 -8.16 11.58
C LYS A 352 4.65 -8.61 12.09
N ALA A 353 4.63 -9.21 13.30
CA ALA A 353 3.40 -9.74 13.88
C ALA A 353 2.36 -8.66 14.16
N ALA A 354 2.77 -7.44 14.51
CA ALA A 354 1.84 -6.34 14.78
C ALA A 354 0.93 -6.03 13.58
N GLU A 355 1.48 -6.05 12.37
CA GLU A 355 0.79 -5.64 11.14
C GLU A 355 -0.17 -6.71 10.58
N ALA A 356 0.10 -8.01 10.83
CA ALA A 356 -0.67 -9.10 10.24
C ALA A 356 -2.05 -9.30 10.89
N ASP A 357 -3.00 -9.78 10.08
CA ASP A 357 -4.30 -10.26 10.53
C ASP A 357 -4.30 -11.75 10.80
N LEU A 358 -3.54 -12.51 9.99
CA LEU A 358 -3.40 -13.96 10.10
C LEU A 358 -1.92 -14.33 10.02
N ILE A 359 -1.44 -15.15 10.94
CA ILE A 359 -0.08 -15.70 10.93
C ILE A 359 -0.14 -17.20 11.06
N ILE A 360 0.44 -17.90 10.08
CA ILE A 360 0.52 -19.36 10.04
C ILE A 360 2.00 -19.77 10.02
N GLY A 361 2.43 -20.47 11.06
CA GLY A 361 3.71 -21.12 11.13
C GLY A 361 3.61 -22.55 10.58
N ILE A 362 4.55 -22.97 9.73
CA ILE A 362 4.58 -24.32 9.16
C ILE A 362 5.69 -25.11 9.85
N GLY A 363 5.30 -25.98 10.76
CA GLY A 363 6.19 -26.83 11.55
C GLY A 363 6.50 -28.16 10.86
N ASN A 364 7.68 -28.71 11.17
CA ASN A 364 8.13 -30.03 10.75
C ASN A 364 9.11 -30.61 11.79
N ARG A 365 8.62 -31.48 12.66
CA ARG A 365 9.40 -32.09 13.73
C ARG A 365 10.51 -33.03 13.26
N THR A 366 10.30 -33.67 12.14
CA THR A 366 11.24 -34.63 11.59
C THR A 366 11.86 -34.12 10.29
N SER A 367 12.39 -32.90 10.37
CA SER A 367 13.02 -32.23 9.22
C SER A 367 14.17 -33.04 8.57
N ASN A 368 14.78 -33.94 9.31
CA ASN A 368 15.87 -34.83 8.83
C ASN A 368 15.38 -36.12 8.18
N ASP A 369 14.08 -36.43 8.24
CA ASP A 369 13.50 -37.57 7.54
C ASP A 369 12.94 -37.13 6.18
N PRO A 370 13.59 -37.49 5.07
CA PRO A 370 13.15 -37.09 3.73
C PRO A 370 11.81 -37.71 3.33
N THR A 371 11.38 -38.78 4.01
CA THR A 371 10.07 -39.43 3.76
C THR A 371 8.94 -38.78 4.52
N ASN A 372 9.22 -37.93 5.49
CA ASN A 372 8.20 -37.27 6.29
C ASN A 372 7.51 -36.14 5.49
N ASN A 373 6.25 -36.41 5.17
CA ASN A 373 5.38 -35.49 4.46
C ASN A 373 4.43 -34.72 5.39
N MET A 374 4.36 -35.06 6.67
CA MET A 374 3.50 -34.36 7.66
C MET A 374 4.01 -32.95 7.90
N ARG A 375 3.08 -32.02 7.99
CA ARG A 375 3.28 -30.61 8.40
C ARG A 375 2.21 -30.23 9.39
N VAL A 376 2.57 -29.33 10.31
CA VAL A 376 1.65 -28.73 11.26
C VAL A 376 1.53 -27.25 10.95
N LEU A 377 0.30 -26.78 10.75
CA LEU A 377 -0.01 -25.39 10.45
C LEU A 377 -0.41 -24.68 11.75
N ASN A 378 0.54 -24.06 12.42
CA ASN A 378 0.24 -23.33 13.64
C ASN A 378 -0.38 -21.95 13.34
N VAL A 379 -1.66 -21.79 13.65
CA VAL A 379 -2.36 -20.49 13.55
C VAL A 379 -2.06 -19.69 14.81
N SER A 380 -0.93 -19.01 14.81
CA SER A 380 -0.41 -18.29 15.98
C SER A 380 -0.97 -16.88 16.16
N LYS A 381 -1.60 -16.31 15.12
CA LYS A 381 -2.38 -15.07 15.17
C LYS A 381 -3.55 -15.15 14.20
N ASN A 382 -4.74 -14.76 14.64
CA ASN A 382 -5.92 -14.70 13.79
C ASN A 382 -6.88 -13.61 14.29
N LYS A 383 -6.91 -12.48 13.59
CA LYS A 383 -7.87 -11.39 13.84
C LYS A 383 -9.19 -11.56 13.07
N ILE A 384 -9.26 -12.55 12.14
CA ILE A 384 -10.43 -12.75 11.28
C ILE A 384 -11.55 -13.40 12.09
N THR A 385 -11.24 -14.52 12.78
CA THR A 385 -12.23 -15.25 13.58
C THR A 385 -11.83 -15.43 15.05
N GLY A 386 -10.58 -15.15 15.40
CA GLY A 386 -10.05 -15.38 16.75
C GLY A 386 -9.68 -16.84 17.03
N TRP A 387 -9.90 -17.77 16.11
CA TRP A 387 -9.54 -19.18 16.30
C TRP A 387 -8.02 -19.39 16.22
N HIS A 388 -7.49 -20.18 17.13
CA HIS A 388 -6.11 -20.63 17.18
C HIS A 388 -6.07 -22.17 17.21
N GLY A 389 -5.15 -22.78 16.50
CA GLY A 389 -5.01 -24.23 16.45
C GLY A 389 -3.84 -24.68 15.58
N ASP A 390 -3.60 -25.98 15.62
CA ASP A 390 -2.45 -26.65 15.00
C ASP A 390 -2.91 -27.79 14.07
N PRO A 391 -3.68 -27.52 13.00
CA PRO A 391 -4.08 -28.57 12.08
C PRO A 391 -2.86 -29.22 11.41
N SER A 392 -2.87 -30.55 11.36
CA SER A 392 -1.90 -31.33 10.63
C SER A 392 -2.37 -31.50 9.18
N CYS A 393 -1.44 -31.50 8.26
CA CYS A 393 -1.65 -31.74 6.83
C CYS A 393 -0.48 -32.52 6.24
N THR A 394 -0.63 -33.01 5.02
CA THR A 394 0.42 -33.67 4.28
C THR A 394 0.91 -32.79 3.15
N LEU A 395 2.21 -32.81 2.89
CA LEU A 395 2.84 -32.14 1.77
C LEU A 395 3.30 -33.17 0.72
N ASP A 396 2.64 -33.21 -0.42
CA ASP A 396 3.23 -33.86 -1.59
C ASP A 396 4.28 -32.95 -2.23
N LYS A 397 5.56 -33.31 -2.04
CA LYS A 397 6.70 -32.51 -2.51
C LYS A 397 6.86 -32.55 -4.03
N TYR A 398 6.38 -33.62 -4.70
CA TYR A 398 6.52 -33.83 -6.14
C TYR A 398 5.59 -32.94 -6.95
N ILE A 399 4.43 -32.66 -6.41
CA ILE A 399 3.42 -31.78 -7.02
C ILE A 399 3.21 -30.47 -6.26
N SER A 400 4.01 -30.22 -5.21
CA SER A 400 3.93 -29.00 -4.38
C SER A 400 2.53 -28.72 -3.81
N ARG A 401 1.84 -29.78 -3.37
CA ARG A 401 0.45 -29.69 -2.85
C ARG A 401 0.38 -30.04 -1.37
N TYR A 402 -0.40 -29.27 -0.65
CA TYR A 402 -0.84 -29.56 0.71
C TYR A 402 -2.25 -30.15 0.67
N ASP A 403 -2.46 -31.23 1.41
CA ASP A 403 -3.75 -31.90 1.59
C ASP A 403 -3.99 -32.18 3.08
N ASP A 404 -5.27 -32.11 3.54
CA ASP A 404 -5.69 -32.41 4.91
C ASP A 404 -5.82 -33.91 5.18
#